data_e22776da38fbfcdaef853ee555ea5928
#
_entry.id   e22776da38fbfcdaef853ee555ea5928
#
_cell.length_a   1.000
_cell.length_b   1.000
_cell.length_c   1.000
_cell.angle_alpha   90.00
_cell.angle_beta   90.00
_cell.angle_gamma   90.00
#
_symmetry.space_group_name_H-M   'P 1'
#
loop_
_entity.id
_entity.type
_entity.pdbx_description
1 polymer ?
#
loop_
_entity_poly.entity_id
_entity_poly.type
_entity_poly.pdbx_seq_one_letter_code
_entity_poly.pdbx_strand_id
1 'polypeptide(L)'
;MTRKIGIIGGGQLGLMIAEEAHRQGAAVYALDPSPDAPAFAECDGHIVAAYDDLDALERLGDMTDVLTYEFENVPGDILRHLEGKYNIPQGIAPLFDSQDRLREKNNAKRHGLPVPEYIPLPACSSDEDCAEAPCQLTDEQRIKELTAAVKKIGMPCVLKTRRLGYDGHGQAVIKSENDIAAAADMLRVPCILEAFIQFDYECSVILVRDGKDTVHFPIGRNIHKGGILDLCIVPAGTLYETACGKKPAENQLCSRIVNACEHFMEGCDYRGILAIELFVKGNDFIFNEMAPRPHNSGHYTIEGCTSSQYTELCHFLLGKALQKPELVAPTVMKNILGQDLEAAWKIIDTAHAEHWQNPASIPVSNSAKRENAYCGEAGRGVFVHIYGKTESRPKRKMAHITFVPMTLAEYEKDWADKFVK
;
A
#
# COMPACT_ATOMS: atom_id res chain seq x y z
N MET A 1 -11.44 -27.77 12.70
CA MET A 1 -10.26 -27.18 13.37
C MET A 1 -10.19 -25.72 12.96
N THR A 2 -9.84 -24.84 13.88
CA THR A 2 -9.62 -23.42 13.57
C THR A 2 -8.41 -23.28 12.64
N ARG A 3 -8.59 -22.62 11.50
CA ARG A 3 -7.46 -22.30 10.58
C ARG A 3 -6.50 -21.36 11.26
N LYS A 4 -5.20 -21.55 10.99
CA LYS A 4 -4.12 -20.73 11.55
C LYS A 4 -3.41 -19.98 10.44
N ILE A 5 -3.33 -18.66 10.56
CA ILE A 5 -2.66 -17.77 9.61
C ILE A 5 -1.35 -17.28 10.24
N GLY A 6 -0.23 -17.42 9.53
CA GLY A 6 1.04 -16.84 9.87
C GLY A 6 1.29 -15.57 9.06
N ILE A 7 1.68 -14.48 9.71
CA ILE A 7 1.97 -13.20 9.08
C ILE A 7 3.46 -12.88 9.21
N ILE A 8 4.14 -12.72 8.07
CA ILE A 8 5.51 -12.19 8.02
C ILE A 8 5.42 -10.67 8.00
N GLY A 9 5.74 -10.06 9.14
CA GLY A 9 5.54 -8.65 9.43
C GLY A 9 4.46 -8.41 10.48
N GLY A 10 4.77 -7.56 11.46
CA GLY A 10 3.92 -7.25 12.61
C GLY A 10 3.48 -5.78 12.65
N GLY A 11 3.56 -5.05 11.55
CA GLY A 11 3.20 -3.65 11.46
C GLY A 11 1.68 -3.41 11.54
N GLN A 12 1.24 -2.21 11.15
CA GLN A 12 -0.19 -1.85 11.18
C GLN A 12 -1.03 -2.69 10.20
N LEU A 13 -0.45 -3.14 9.09
CA LEU A 13 -1.18 -3.98 8.13
C LEU A 13 -1.39 -5.37 8.72
N GLY A 14 -0.35 -5.94 9.33
CA GLY A 14 -0.43 -7.21 10.06
C GLY A 14 -1.46 -7.16 11.19
N LEU A 15 -1.53 -6.03 11.92
CA LEU A 15 -2.56 -5.80 12.93
C LEU A 15 -3.97 -5.91 12.35
N MET A 16 -4.27 -5.18 11.28
CA MET A 16 -5.61 -5.18 10.67
C MET A 16 -5.95 -6.51 9.97
N ILE A 17 -4.92 -7.23 9.46
CA ILE A 17 -5.11 -8.63 9.02
C ILE A 17 -5.51 -9.52 10.19
N ALA A 18 -4.83 -9.40 11.35
CA ALA A 18 -5.12 -10.21 12.53
C ALA A 18 -6.53 -9.94 13.08
N GLU A 19 -6.93 -8.66 13.20
CA GLU A 19 -8.27 -8.27 13.61
C GLU A 19 -9.34 -8.89 12.73
N GLU A 20 -9.16 -8.83 11.41
CA GLU A 20 -10.13 -9.38 10.47
C GLU A 20 -10.13 -10.91 10.46
N ALA A 21 -8.96 -11.54 10.53
CA ALA A 21 -8.85 -13.01 10.60
C ALA A 21 -9.54 -13.57 11.83
N HIS A 22 -9.44 -12.91 12.98
CA HIS A 22 -10.19 -13.27 14.20
C HIS A 22 -11.69 -13.12 14.02
N ARG A 23 -12.18 -12.03 13.39
CA ARG A 23 -13.61 -11.89 13.07
C ARG A 23 -14.12 -13.04 12.21
N GLN A 24 -13.25 -13.60 11.37
CA GLN A 24 -13.55 -14.73 10.51
C GLN A 24 -13.33 -16.10 11.16
N GLY A 25 -12.90 -16.14 12.43
CA GLY A 25 -12.72 -17.36 13.23
C GLY A 25 -11.39 -18.10 13.00
N ALA A 26 -10.38 -17.42 12.45
CA ALA A 26 -9.02 -17.94 12.34
C ALA A 26 -8.19 -17.58 13.57
N ALA A 27 -7.15 -18.37 13.87
CA ALA A 27 -6.10 -18.02 14.80
C ALA A 27 -4.93 -17.38 14.03
N VAL A 28 -4.22 -16.45 14.66
CA VAL A 28 -3.18 -15.65 14.00
C VAL A 28 -1.87 -15.68 14.76
N TYR A 29 -0.79 -15.88 14.02
CA TYR A 29 0.58 -15.83 14.52
C TYR A 29 1.38 -14.86 13.65
N ALA A 30 2.28 -14.06 14.26
CA ALA A 30 3.08 -13.10 13.51
C ALA A 30 4.56 -13.17 13.86
N LEU A 31 5.43 -12.79 12.92
CA LEU A 31 6.86 -12.61 13.13
C LEU A 31 7.24 -11.17 12.75
N ASP A 32 7.95 -10.50 13.66
CA ASP A 32 8.49 -9.15 13.43
C ASP A 32 9.76 -8.94 14.28
N PRO A 33 10.76 -8.19 13.80
CA PRO A 33 11.94 -7.88 14.59
C PRO A 33 11.69 -6.96 15.78
N SER A 34 10.60 -6.19 15.78
CA SER A 34 10.24 -5.29 16.88
C SER A 34 9.44 -6.04 17.95
N PRO A 35 9.88 -6.08 19.22
CA PRO A 35 9.14 -6.75 20.29
C PRO A 35 7.80 -6.07 20.62
N ASP A 36 7.62 -4.83 20.20
CA ASP A 36 6.41 -4.02 20.36
C ASP A 36 5.65 -3.81 19.05
N ALA A 37 5.78 -4.77 18.12
CA ALA A 37 5.10 -4.71 16.84
C ALA A 37 3.57 -4.64 17.03
N PRO A 38 2.88 -3.73 16.33
CA PRO A 38 1.44 -3.50 16.49
C PRO A 38 0.57 -4.76 16.43
N ALA A 39 0.85 -5.67 15.50
CA ALA A 39 0.08 -6.91 15.33
C ALA A 39 0.15 -7.86 16.53
N PHE A 40 1.22 -7.82 17.31
CA PHE A 40 1.42 -8.76 18.43
C PHE A 40 0.34 -8.64 19.51
N ALA A 41 -0.30 -7.46 19.61
CA ALA A 41 -1.39 -7.28 20.56
C ALA A 41 -2.68 -8.01 20.16
N GLU A 42 -2.82 -8.37 18.89
CA GLU A 42 -3.99 -9.08 18.34
C GLU A 42 -3.67 -10.51 17.90
N CYS A 43 -2.43 -10.97 18.02
CA CYS A 43 -2.07 -12.34 17.64
C CYS A 43 -2.23 -13.32 18.78
N ASP A 44 -2.61 -14.58 18.49
CA ASP A 44 -2.62 -15.70 19.43
C ASP A 44 -1.22 -16.10 19.89
N GLY A 45 -0.22 -15.77 19.08
CA GLY A 45 1.19 -15.93 19.40
C GLY A 45 2.08 -15.17 18.44
N HIS A 46 3.32 -14.91 18.84
CA HIS A 46 4.26 -14.17 17.99
C HIS A 46 5.70 -14.64 18.20
N ILE A 47 6.54 -14.31 17.22
CA ILE A 47 7.97 -14.58 17.22
C ILE A 47 8.69 -13.24 17.01
N VAL A 48 9.60 -12.89 17.93
CA VAL A 48 10.48 -11.73 17.75
C VAL A 48 11.76 -12.22 17.10
N ALA A 49 11.94 -11.91 15.80
CA ALA A 49 13.10 -12.31 15.01
C ALA A 49 13.25 -11.44 13.77
N ALA A 50 14.46 -11.38 13.23
CA ALA A 50 14.73 -10.70 11.97
C ALA A 50 14.08 -11.42 10.77
N TYR A 51 13.82 -10.69 9.69
CA TYR A 51 13.20 -11.25 8.46
C TYR A 51 14.14 -12.15 7.64
N ASP A 52 15.42 -12.23 8.02
CA ASP A 52 16.43 -13.14 7.49
C ASP A 52 16.74 -14.33 8.42
N ASP A 53 16.05 -14.45 9.55
CA ASP A 53 16.12 -15.59 10.44
C ASP A 53 15.25 -16.74 9.91
N LEU A 54 15.87 -17.62 9.11
CA LEU A 54 15.19 -18.76 8.48
C LEU A 54 14.56 -19.70 9.52
N ASP A 55 15.27 -20.01 10.61
CA ASP A 55 14.77 -20.93 11.65
C ASP A 55 13.51 -20.36 12.34
N ALA A 56 13.47 -19.05 12.56
CA ALA A 56 12.31 -18.38 13.12
C ALA A 56 11.11 -18.36 12.16
N LEU A 57 11.35 -18.14 10.87
CA LEU A 57 10.33 -18.18 9.83
C LEU A 57 9.79 -19.59 9.59
N GLU A 58 10.65 -20.61 9.65
CA GLU A 58 10.22 -22.01 9.63
C GLU A 58 9.35 -22.36 10.84
N ARG A 59 9.71 -21.91 12.04
CA ARG A 59 8.85 -22.09 13.23
C ARG A 59 7.48 -21.45 13.04
N LEU A 60 7.39 -20.25 12.44
CA LEU A 60 6.11 -19.63 12.10
C LEU A 60 5.32 -20.51 11.13
N GLY A 61 5.97 -21.03 10.09
CA GLY A 61 5.36 -21.94 9.12
C GLY A 61 4.85 -23.24 9.75
N ASP A 62 5.63 -23.86 10.66
CA ASP A 62 5.25 -25.09 11.36
C ASP A 62 4.05 -24.91 12.31
N MET A 63 3.82 -23.68 12.80
CA MET A 63 2.70 -23.35 13.70
C MET A 63 1.41 -23.05 12.96
N THR A 64 1.43 -22.85 11.62
CA THR A 64 0.32 -22.28 10.85
C THR A 64 -0.06 -23.14 9.65
N ASP A 65 -1.28 -22.97 9.15
CA ASP A 65 -1.80 -23.68 7.97
C ASP A 65 -1.52 -22.91 6.67
N VAL A 66 -1.31 -21.60 6.78
CA VAL A 66 -1.07 -20.70 5.66
C VAL A 66 -0.20 -19.53 6.13
N LEU A 67 0.76 -19.15 5.28
CA LEU A 67 1.58 -17.96 5.47
C LEU A 67 1.14 -16.84 4.54
N THR A 68 1.19 -15.61 5.04
CA THR A 68 1.08 -14.38 4.26
C THR A 68 2.13 -13.38 4.72
N TYR A 69 2.29 -12.31 3.96
CA TYR A 69 3.25 -11.25 4.28
C TYR A 69 2.58 -9.87 4.26
N GLU A 70 2.98 -9.01 5.17
CA GLU A 70 2.62 -7.57 5.16
C GLU A 70 3.86 -6.70 4.94
N PHE A 71 5.06 -7.30 4.94
CA PHE A 71 6.34 -6.64 4.76
C PHE A 71 6.98 -7.06 3.42
N GLU A 72 7.39 -6.09 2.62
CA GLU A 72 7.85 -6.33 1.25
C GLU A 72 9.32 -6.77 1.16
N ASN A 73 10.17 -6.38 2.11
CA ASN A 73 11.62 -6.57 2.00
C ASN A 73 12.12 -7.83 2.72
N VAL A 74 11.44 -8.96 2.56
CA VAL A 74 11.96 -10.27 2.98
C VAL A 74 13.00 -10.75 1.96
N PRO A 75 14.17 -11.28 2.37
CA PRO A 75 15.19 -11.77 1.44
C PRO A 75 14.67 -12.85 0.50
N GLY A 76 15.09 -12.77 -0.76
CA GLY A 76 14.52 -13.59 -1.82
C GLY A 76 14.83 -15.09 -1.72
N ASP A 77 16.00 -15.45 -1.22
CA ASP A 77 16.40 -16.84 -0.97
C ASP A 77 15.56 -17.45 0.16
N ILE A 78 15.32 -16.70 1.22
CA ILE A 78 14.41 -17.08 2.30
C ILE A 78 13.00 -17.34 1.76
N LEU A 79 12.46 -16.44 0.94
CA LEU A 79 11.14 -16.60 0.37
C LEU A 79 11.02 -17.85 -0.52
N ARG A 80 12.03 -18.13 -1.36
CA ARG A 80 12.06 -19.36 -2.19
C ARG A 80 12.06 -20.61 -1.33
N HIS A 81 12.80 -20.60 -0.22
CA HIS A 81 12.84 -21.72 0.70
C HIS A 81 11.48 -21.93 1.37
N LEU A 82 10.85 -20.86 1.84
CA LEU A 82 9.52 -20.93 2.48
C LEU A 82 8.44 -21.41 1.51
N GLU A 83 8.41 -20.91 0.28
CA GLU A 83 7.43 -21.33 -0.75
C GLU A 83 7.54 -22.83 -1.08
N GLY A 84 8.76 -23.36 -1.08
CA GLY A 84 9.00 -24.79 -1.31
C GLY A 84 8.54 -25.70 -0.16
N LYS A 85 8.33 -25.14 1.05
CA LYS A 85 8.06 -25.92 2.26
C LYS A 85 6.66 -25.66 2.85
N TYR A 86 6.15 -24.44 2.74
CA TYR A 86 4.92 -23.99 3.37
C TYR A 86 3.89 -23.48 2.37
N ASN A 87 2.64 -23.44 2.79
CA ASN A 87 1.55 -22.93 1.98
C ASN A 87 1.54 -21.38 2.02
N ILE A 88 2.06 -20.77 0.96
CA ILE A 88 1.99 -19.31 0.70
C ILE A 88 1.08 -19.11 -0.51
N PRO A 89 -0.24 -18.98 -0.34
CA PRO A 89 -1.18 -19.02 -1.48
C PRO A 89 -1.04 -17.84 -2.43
N GLN A 90 -0.50 -16.70 -1.95
CA GLN A 90 -0.16 -15.53 -2.79
C GLN A 90 1.03 -15.84 -3.73
N GLY A 91 1.85 -16.84 -3.38
CA GLY A 91 3.14 -17.04 -4.00
C GLY A 91 4.14 -15.94 -3.61
N ILE A 92 5.36 -16.07 -4.11
CA ILE A 92 6.42 -15.08 -3.89
C ILE A 92 6.69 -14.18 -5.10
N ALA A 93 6.19 -14.53 -6.28
CA ALA A 93 6.44 -13.80 -7.51
C ALA A 93 6.01 -12.31 -7.43
N PRO A 94 4.80 -11.97 -6.91
CA PRO A 94 4.40 -10.58 -6.79
C PRO A 94 5.34 -9.78 -5.89
N LEU A 95 5.83 -10.43 -4.82
CA LEU A 95 6.75 -9.79 -3.87
C LEU A 95 8.14 -9.56 -4.50
N PHE A 96 8.66 -10.52 -5.24
CA PHE A 96 9.92 -10.36 -5.98
C PHE A 96 9.86 -9.22 -6.99
N ASP A 97 8.74 -9.13 -7.70
CA ASP A 97 8.58 -8.13 -8.74
C ASP A 97 8.43 -6.73 -8.14
N SER A 98 7.68 -6.58 -7.03
CA SER A 98 7.53 -5.29 -6.34
C SER A 98 8.80 -4.80 -5.63
N GLN A 99 9.70 -5.71 -5.25
CA GLN A 99 10.97 -5.36 -4.63
C GLN A 99 11.96 -4.66 -5.57
N ASP A 100 11.76 -4.73 -6.89
CA ASP A 100 12.67 -4.17 -7.90
C ASP A 100 11.92 -3.38 -8.96
N ARG A 101 12.06 -2.06 -8.96
CA ARG A 101 11.37 -1.15 -9.88
C ARG A 101 11.58 -1.47 -11.36
N LEU A 102 12.70 -2.08 -11.74
CA LEU A 102 12.93 -2.50 -13.13
C LEU A 102 12.09 -3.73 -13.48
N ARG A 103 12.04 -4.73 -12.60
CA ARG A 103 11.20 -5.93 -12.78
C ARG A 103 9.73 -5.53 -12.83
N GLU A 104 9.31 -4.73 -11.87
CA GLU A 104 7.97 -4.20 -11.77
C GLU A 104 7.51 -3.50 -13.06
N LYS A 105 8.32 -2.56 -13.58
CA LYS A 105 8.05 -1.85 -14.83
C LYS A 105 8.07 -2.77 -16.06
N ASN A 106 9.03 -3.71 -16.11
CA ASN A 106 9.10 -4.69 -17.19
C ASN A 106 7.85 -5.57 -17.23
N ASN A 107 7.37 -6.04 -16.08
CA ASN A 107 6.16 -6.84 -15.99
C ASN A 107 4.91 -6.02 -16.32
N ALA A 108 4.78 -4.81 -15.78
CA ALA A 108 3.69 -3.90 -16.10
C ALA A 108 3.58 -3.65 -17.61
N LYS A 109 4.71 -3.35 -18.26
CA LYS A 109 4.78 -3.13 -19.71
C LYS A 109 4.46 -4.40 -20.51
N ARG A 110 4.98 -5.57 -20.11
CA ARG A 110 4.74 -6.86 -20.78
C ARG A 110 3.26 -7.22 -20.78
N HIS A 111 2.54 -6.89 -19.73
CA HIS A 111 1.12 -7.18 -19.54
C HIS A 111 0.20 -5.99 -19.83
N GLY A 112 0.70 -5.00 -20.61
CA GLY A 112 -0.14 -3.97 -21.22
C GLY A 112 -0.47 -2.78 -20.36
N LEU A 113 0.09 -2.65 -19.15
CA LEU A 113 0.01 -1.42 -18.38
C LEU A 113 0.96 -0.37 -18.99
N PRO A 114 0.47 0.85 -19.29
CA PRO A 114 1.35 1.93 -19.74
C PRO A 114 2.30 2.31 -18.60
N VAL A 115 3.60 2.39 -18.90
CA VAL A 115 4.65 2.78 -17.94
C VAL A 115 5.34 4.05 -18.43
N PRO A 116 5.98 4.85 -17.55
CA PRO A 116 6.88 5.92 -17.99
C PRO A 116 7.99 5.37 -18.88
N GLU A 117 8.54 6.18 -19.76
CA GLU A 117 9.82 5.82 -20.39
C GLU A 117 10.90 5.71 -19.32
N TYR A 118 11.74 4.67 -19.38
CA TYR A 118 12.76 4.42 -18.37
C TYR A 118 14.03 3.84 -18.94
N ILE A 119 15.14 4.07 -18.22
CA ILE A 119 16.48 3.53 -18.52
C ILE A 119 17.07 2.94 -17.24
N PRO A 120 17.43 1.64 -17.20
CA PRO A 120 18.19 1.09 -16.08
C PRO A 120 19.62 1.65 -16.05
N LEU A 121 20.13 1.90 -14.86
CA LEU A 121 21.48 2.45 -14.61
C LEU A 121 22.18 1.68 -13.48
N PRO A 122 23.47 1.37 -13.63
CA PRO A 122 24.27 1.53 -14.85
C PRO A 122 23.74 0.68 -16.01
N ALA A 123 24.17 1.00 -17.24
CA ALA A 123 23.66 0.37 -18.46
C ALA A 123 23.84 -1.15 -18.54
N CYS A 124 24.77 -1.72 -17.78
CA CYS A 124 25.00 -3.18 -17.69
C CYS A 124 23.99 -3.90 -16.79
N SER A 125 23.13 -3.19 -16.10
CA SER A 125 22.17 -3.76 -15.15
C SER A 125 20.87 -4.24 -15.78
N SER A 126 20.92 -4.66 -17.04
CA SER A 126 19.78 -5.26 -17.73
C SER A 126 19.38 -6.64 -17.17
N ASP A 127 20.29 -7.30 -16.46
CA ASP A 127 20.04 -8.61 -15.88
C ASP A 127 19.38 -8.47 -14.51
N GLU A 128 18.36 -9.27 -14.28
CA GLU A 128 17.58 -9.32 -13.05
C GLU A 128 18.44 -9.62 -11.83
N ASP A 129 19.55 -10.36 -12.01
CA ASP A 129 20.45 -10.78 -10.94
C ASP A 129 21.48 -9.72 -10.50
N CYS A 130 21.68 -8.65 -11.26
CA CYS A 130 22.61 -7.56 -10.91
C CYS A 130 22.01 -6.52 -9.95
N ALA A 131 20.80 -6.71 -9.47
CA ALA A 131 20.09 -5.72 -8.63
C ALA A 131 20.73 -5.47 -7.26
N GLU A 132 21.57 -6.39 -6.78
CA GLU A 132 22.16 -6.35 -5.43
C GLU A 132 23.66 -5.96 -5.43
N ALA A 133 24.32 -6.00 -6.57
CA ALA A 133 25.74 -5.70 -6.63
C ALA A 133 26.03 -4.20 -6.55
N PRO A 134 26.94 -3.74 -5.67
CA PRO A 134 27.40 -2.36 -5.67
C PRO A 134 27.99 -1.98 -7.02
N CYS A 135 27.62 -0.81 -7.54
CA CYS A 135 28.17 -0.31 -8.78
C CYS A 135 29.60 0.20 -8.55
N GLN A 136 30.59 -0.43 -9.20
CA GLN A 136 32.00 -0.07 -9.09
C GLN A 136 32.41 1.09 -10.02
N LEU A 137 31.50 2.05 -10.24
CA LEU A 137 31.77 3.22 -11.07
C LEU A 137 32.46 4.31 -10.26
N THR A 138 33.45 4.99 -10.89
CA THR A 138 34.01 6.23 -10.34
C THR A 138 32.98 7.36 -10.38
N ASP A 139 33.21 8.43 -9.63
CA ASP A 139 32.32 9.61 -9.64
C ASP A 139 32.14 10.17 -11.04
N GLU A 140 33.23 10.28 -11.80
CA GLU A 140 33.23 10.78 -13.20
C GLU A 140 32.38 9.84 -14.10
N GLN A 141 32.52 8.52 -13.93
CA GLN A 141 31.77 7.56 -14.71
C GLN A 141 30.28 7.64 -14.38
N ARG A 142 29.89 7.75 -13.09
CA ARG A 142 28.50 7.93 -12.67
C ARG A 142 27.86 9.18 -13.29
N ILE A 143 28.57 10.33 -13.21
CA ILE A 143 28.10 11.58 -13.82
C ILE A 143 27.95 11.42 -15.35
N LYS A 144 28.89 10.79 -16.00
CA LYS A 144 28.88 10.58 -17.46
C LYS A 144 27.69 9.69 -17.88
N GLU A 145 27.47 8.58 -17.18
CA GLU A 145 26.34 7.67 -17.46
C GLU A 145 24.99 8.35 -17.22
N LEU A 146 24.83 9.03 -16.09
CA LEU A 146 23.60 9.74 -15.79
C LEU A 146 23.34 10.86 -16.81
N THR A 147 24.37 11.62 -17.19
CA THR A 147 24.24 12.67 -18.21
C THR A 147 23.77 12.09 -19.55
N ALA A 148 24.31 10.95 -19.97
CA ALA A 148 23.91 10.30 -21.21
C ALA A 148 22.45 9.81 -21.16
N ALA A 149 22.02 9.24 -20.04
CA ALA A 149 20.65 8.79 -19.83
C ALA A 149 19.66 9.96 -19.77
N VAL A 150 20.01 11.05 -19.06
CA VAL A 150 19.19 12.27 -19.00
C VAL A 150 19.01 12.89 -20.38
N LYS A 151 20.07 12.92 -21.22
CA LYS A 151 19.94 13.39 -22.61
C LYS A 151 19.00 12.56 -23.45
N LYS A 152 18.87 11.26 -23.16
CA LYS A 152 17.99 10.34 -23.89
C LYS A 152 16.53 10.43 -23.40
N ILE A 153 16.30 10.50 -22.11
CA ILE A 153 14.95 10.60 -21.49
C ILE A 153 14.39 12.03 -21.62
N GLY A 154 15.25 13.04 -21.50
CA GLY A 154 14.85 14.43 -21.36
C GLY A 154 14.69 14.89 -19.92
N MET A 155 14.49 16.18 -19.72
CA MET A 155 14.22 16.79 -18.42
C MET A 155 12.84 17.46 -18.42
N PRO A 156 12.11 17.45 -17.29
CA PRO A 156 12.51 16.83 -16.04
C PRO A 156 12.42 15.30 -16.07
N CYS A 157 13.23 14.61 -15.24
CA CYS A 157 13.21 13.17 -15.06
C CYS A 157 13.46 12.79 -13.59
N VAL A 158 13.23 11.54 -13.21
CA VAL A 158 13.37 11.07 -11.84
C VAL A 158 14.32 9.87 -11.80
N LEU A 159 15.40 10.00 -11.06
CA LEU A 159 16.29 8.91 -10.74
C LEU A 159 15.80 8.23 -9.48
N LYS A 160 15.60 6.90 -9.51
CA LYS A 160 15.15 6.09 -8.38
C LYS A 160 16.09 4.92 -8.15
N THR A 161 16.38 4.57 -6.90
CA THR A 161 17.02 3.28 -6.60
C THR A 161 16.09 2.15 -7.02
N ARG A 162 16.63 1.07 -7.59
CA ARG A 162 15.79 -0.09 -8.00
C ARG A 162 15.13 -0.77 -6.81
N ARG A 163 15.83 -0.85 -5.67
CA ARG A 163 15.37 -1.53 -4.45
C ARG A 163 15.39 -0.58 -3.25
N LEU A 164 14.65 -0.94 -2.18
CA LEU A 164 14.63 -0.28 -0.87
C LEU A 164 14.18 1.20 -0.90
N GLY A 165 13.54 1.67 -1.97
CA GLY A 165 12.91 2.99 -2.01
C GLY A 165 11.47 2.93 -1.50
N TYR A 166 11.09 3.84 -0.60
CA TYR A 166 9.73 3.97 -0.06
C TYR A 166 9.44 5.41 0.39
N ASP A 167 8.17 5.80 0.41
CA ASP A 167 7.70 7.11 0.92
C ASP A 167 8.58 8.31 0.45
N GLY A 168 9.02 8.30 -0.83
CA GLY A 168 9.89 9.33 -1.41
C GLY A 168 11.38 9.19 -1.11
N HIS A 169 11.81 8.19 -0.34
CA HIS A 169 13.22 7.87 -0.15
C HIS A 169 13.81 7.14 -1.37
N GLY A 170 15.11 7.34 -1.61
CA GLY A 170 15.81 6.70 -2.73
C GLY A 170 15.41 7.25 -4.10
N GLN A 171 15.01 8.54 -4.19
CA GLN A 171 14.72 9.20 -5.46
C GLN A 171 15.22 10.63 -5.51
N ALA A 172 15.58 11.10 -6.72
CA ALA A 172 15.99 12.46 -7.01
C ALA A 172 15.34 12.95 -8.30
N VAL A 173 14.72 14.12 -8.25
CA VAL A 173 14.17 14.80 -9.43
C VAL A 173 15.25 15.64 -10.08
N ILE A 174 15.53 15.40 -11.36
CA ILE A 174 16.52 16.14 -12.17
C ILE A 174 15.72 17.09 -13.05
N LYS A 175 15.81 18.39 -12.74
CA LYS A 175 15.12 19.46 -13.47
C LYS A 175 16.05 20.21 -14.41
N SER A 176 17.36 20.18 -14.13
CA SER A 176 18.41 20.89 -14.85
C SER A 176 19.72 20.10 -14.83
N GLU A 177 20.67 20.48 -15.69
CA GLU A 177 22.00 19.87 -15.71
C GLU A 177 22.75 20.03 -14.36
N ASN A 178 22.45 21.06 -13.58
CA ASN A 178 23.06 21.29 -12.28
C ASN A 178 22.68 20.21 -11.24
N ASP A 179 21.57 19.53 -11.44
CA ASP A 179 21.10 18.49 -10.53
C ASP A 179 21.82 17.15 -10.74
N ILE A 180 22.46 16.96 -11.91
CA ILE A 180 23.03 15.68 -12.33
C ILE A 180 24.14 15.23 -11.40
N ALA A 181 25.06 16.12 -11.04
CA ALA A 181 26.24 15.77 -10.23
C ALA A 181 25.83 15.25 -8.84
N ALA A 182 24.85 15.91 -8.21
CA ALA A 182 24.32 15.48 -6.91
C ALA A 182 23.52 14.16 -7.02
N ALA A 183 22.70 14.01 -8.06
CA ALA A 183 21.91 12.82 -8.29
C ALA A 183 22.78 11.59 -8.64
N ALA A 184 23.92 11.79 -9.32
CA ALA A 184 24.83 10.72 -9.73
C ALA A 184 25.40 9.92 -8.55
N ASP A 185 25.44 10.48 -7.34
CA ASP A 185 25.87 9.75 -6.14
C ASP A 185 24.96 8.55 -5.81
N MET A 186 23.69 8.60 -6.21
CA MET A 186 22.77 7.47 -6.07
C MET A 186 23.17 6.25 -6.91
N LEU A 187 23.97 6.41 -7.99
CA LEU A 187 24.47 5.31 -8.81
C LEU A 187 25.56 4.46 -8.13
N ARG A 188 25.75 4.59 -6.83
CA ARG A 188 26.49 3.60 -6.01
C ARG A 188 25.76 2.28 -5.91
N VAL A 189 24.46 2.31 -6.16
CA VAL A 189 23.58 1.14 -6.25
C VAL A 189 22.82 1.16 -7.58
N PRO A 190 22.30 0.03 -8.04
CA PRO A 190 21.47 -0.02 -9.23
C PRO A 190 20.27 0.92 -9.14
N CYS A 191 20.03 1.70 -10.18
CA CYS A 191 18.98 2.70 -10.29
C CYS A 191 18.16 2.50 -11.57
N ILE A 192 17.06 3.21 -11.66
CA ILE A 192 16.23 3.40 -12.84
C ILE A 192 15.99 4.90 -13.02
N LEU A 193 16.25 5.43 -14.22
CA LEU A 193 15.89 6.79 -14.59
C LEU A 193 14.56 6.76 -15.32
N GLU A 194 13.55 7.44 -14.82
CA GLU A 194 12.19 7.49 -15.38
C GLU A 194 11.90 8.90 -15.91
N ALA A 195 11.15 8.98 -17.03
CA ALA A 195 10.57 10.24 -17.48
C ALA A 195 9.64 10.79 -16.38
N PHE A 196 9.72 12.09 -16.12
CA PHE A 196 8.84 12.75 -15.17
C PHE A 196 7.42 12.83 -15.75
N ILE A 197 6.46 12.27 -15.04
CA ILE A 197 5.06 12.32 -15.44
C ILE A 197 4.39 13.52 -14.80
N GLN A 198 3.94 14.44 -15.63
CA GLN A 198 3.06 15.52 -15.20
C GLN A 198 1.62 15.00 -15.25
N PHE A 199 1.02 14.78 -14.09
CA PHE A 199 -0.31 14.19 -13.93
C PHE A 199 -1.30 15.20 -13.32
N ASP A 200 -2.59 14.90 -13.47
CA ASP A 200 -3.68 15.68 -12.88
C ASP A 200 -3.98 15.20 -11.47
N TYR A 201 -3.91 13.87 -11.25
CA TYR A 201 -4.02 13.24 -9.93
C TYR A 201 -3.42 11.84 -9.92
N GLU A 202 -3.16 11.35 -8.73
CA GLU A 202 -2.77 9.97 -8.47
C GLU A 202 -3.99 9.16 -8.03
N CYS A 203 -4.07 7.88 -8.43
CA CYS A 203 -5.09 6.97 -7.94
C CYS A 203 -4.52 5.61 -7.63
N SER A 204 -5.26 4.83 -6.85
CA SER A 204 -4.95 3.42 -6.59
C SER A 204 -6.15 2.52 -6.87
N VAL A 205 -5.84 1.37 -7.43
CA VAL A 205 -6.75 0.24 -7.61
C VAL A 205 -6.28 -0.89 -6.72
N ILE A 206 -7.18 -1.40 -5.89
CA ILE A 206 -6.92 -2.57 -5.06
C ILE A 206 -7.72 -3.72 -5.62
N LEU A 207 -7.05 -4.85 -5.81
CA LEU A 207 -7.63 -6.07 -6.36
C LEU A 207 -7.32 -7.24 -5.44
N VAL A 208 -8.21 -8.23 -5.42
CA VAL A 208 -7.96 -9.54 -4.82
C VAL A 208 -8.35 -10.61 -5.82
N ARG A 209 -7.45 -11.60 -6.05
CA ARG A 209 -7.67 -12.69 -6.99
C ARG A 209 -7.39 -14.03 -6.32
N ASP A 210 -8.26 -15.01 -6.52
CA ASP A 210 -8.11 -16.37 -5.99
C ASP A 210 -7.61 -17.40 -7.03
N GLY A 211 -7.39 -16.94 -8.27
CA GLY A 211 -7.01 -17.78 -9.40
C GLY A 211 -8.18 -18.12 -10.33
N LYS A 212 -9.43 -17.88 -9.91
CA LYS A 212 -10.64 -18.01 -10.73
C LYS A 212 -11.31 -16.66 -10.91
N ASP A 213 -11.59 -16.03 -9.79
CA ASP A 213 -12.31 -14.76 -9.70
C ASP A 213 -11.34 -13.65 -9.31
N THR A 214 -11.56 -12.47 -9.86
CA THR A 214 -10.90 -11.22 -9.47
C THR A 214 -11.95 -10.23 -9.01
N VAL A 215 -11.75 -9.63 -7.85
CA VAL A 215 -12.58 -8.53 -7.35
C VAL A 215 -11.72 -7.29 -7.20
N HIS A 216 -12.30 -6.13 -7.45
CA HIS A 216 -11.64 -4.84 -7.30
C HIS A 216 -12.45 -3.93 -6.38
N PHE A 217 -11.75 -3.06 -5.68
CA PHE A 217 -12.35 -2.01 -4.85
C PHE A 217 -12.59 -0.74 -5.67
N PRO A 218 -13.53 0.13 -5.26
CA PRO A 218 -13.71 1.44 -5.87
C PRO A 218 -12.41 2.23 -5.90
N ILE A 219 -12.11 2.87 -7.05
CA ILE A 219 -10.84 3.59 -7.24
C ILE A 219 -10.76 4.77 -6.27
N GLY A 220 -9.67 4.85 -5.52
CA GLY A 220 -9.33 5.98 -4.65
C GLY A 220 -8.44 7.00 -5.36
N ARG A 221 -8.77 8.30 -5.27
CA ARG A 221 -7.86 9.39 -5.61
C ARG A 221 -6.96 9.68 -4.43
N ASN A 222 -5.66 9.68 -4.66
CA ASN A 222 -4.64 9.87 -3.65
C ASN A 222 -4.08 11.29 -3.70
N ILE A 223 -3.92 11.91 -2.53
CA ILE A 223 -3.21 13.17 -2.37
C ILE A 223 -2.00 12.91 -1.47
N HIS A 224 -0.80 13.12 -2.01
CA HIS A 224 0.45 12.97 -1.27
C HIS A 224 0.98 14.33 -0.79
N LYS A 225 1.57 14.36 0.40
CA LYS A 225 2.32 15.49 0.95
C LYS A 225 3.73 15.03 1.31
N GLY A 226 4.74 15.61 0.68
CA GLY A 226 6.12 15.23 0.92
C GLY A 226 6.44 13.76 0.62
N GLY A 227 5.78 13.16 -0.39
CA GLY A 227 5.96 11.77 -0.81
C GLY A 227 5.20 10.74 0.04
N ILE A 228 4.39 11.17 1.02
CA ILE A 228 3.58 10.28 1.87
C ILE A 228 2.11 10.54 1.61
N LEU A 229 1.31 9.46 1.51
CA LEU A 229 -0.13 9.57 1.36
C LEU A 229 -0.74 10.38 2.51
N ASP A 230 -1.44 11.45 2.18
CA ASP A 230 -2.16 12.31 3.11
C ASP A 230 -3.65 12.00 3.12
N LEU A 231 -4.29 11.99 1.96
CA LEU A 231 -5.71 11.69 1.79
C LEU A 231 -5.93 10.64 0.70
N CYS A 232 -6.94 9.79 0.91
CA CYS A 232 -7.55 8.98 -0.13
C CYS A 232 -9.03 9.34 -0.21
N ILE A 233 -9.50 9.71 -1.40
CA ILE A 233 -10.86 10.21 -1.66
C ILE A 233 -11.56 9.24 -2.59
N VAL A 234 -12.72 8.73 -2.19
CA VAL A 234 -13.44 7.69 -2.93
C VAL A 234 -14.90 8.10 -3.12
N PRO A 235 -15.41 8.00 -4.35
CA PRO A 235 -14.76 7.55 -5.57
C PRO A 235 -13.77 8.59 -6.13
N ALA A 236 -12.76 8.11 -6.86
CA ALA A 236 -11.84 8.99 -7.58
C ALA A 236 -12.55 9.77 -8.67
N GLY A 237 -12.16 11.03 -8.85
CA GLY A 237 -12.70 11.91 -9.89
C GLY A 237 -13.99 12.59 -9.49
N THR A 238 -14.59 13.30 -10.47
CA THR A 238 -15.83 14.06 -10.30
C THR A 238 -17.08 13.18 -10.33
N LEU A 239 -16.95 11.86 -10.14
CA LEU A 239 -18.08 10.92 -10.17
C LEU A 239 -19.18 11.30 -9.18
N TYR A 240 -18.88 12.07 -8.14
CA TYR A 240 -19.88 12.58 -7.21
C TYR A 240 -20.64 13.80 -7.75
N GLU A 241 -19.98 14.67 -8.51
CA GLU A 241 -20.66 15.79 -9.20
C GLU A 241 -21.65 15.28 -10.25
N THR A 242 -21.45 14.05 -10.76
CA THR A 242 -22.36 13.42 -11.75
C THR A 242 -23.57 12.73 -11.14
N ALA A 243 -23.64 12.53 -9.83
CA ALA A 243 -24.92 12.20 -9.19
C ALA A 243 -25.98 13.30 -9.45
N CYS A 244 -25.55 14.51 -9.83
CA CYS A 244 -26.38 15.62 -10.27
C CYS A 244 -26.58 15.72 -11.79
N GLY A 245 -26.24 14.72 -12.61
CA GLY A 245 -26.74 14.63 -13.98
C GLY A 245 -25.76 14.69 -15.15
N LYS A 246 -24.45 14.59 -14.99
CA LYS A 246 -23.49 14.48 -16.10
C LYS A 246 -22.63 13.20 -16.01
N LYS A 247 -22.93 12.23 -16.84
CA LYS A 247 -22.10 11.04 -17.09
C LYS A 247 -21.69 11.07 -18.57
N PRO A 248 -20.50 10.74 -19.00
CA PRO A 248 -20.04 9.37 -19.29
C PRO A 248 -18.52 9.15 -19.40
N ALA A 249 -17.68 10.19 -19.55
CA ALA A 249 -16.27 9.99 -19.88
C ALA A 249 -15.46 9.38 -18.70
N GLU A 250 -15.73 9.76 -17.46
CA GLU A 250 -15.01 9.28 -16.29
C GLU A 250 -15.33 7.81 -15.95
N ASN A 251 -16.55 7.36 -16.18
CA ASN A 251 -16.90 5.94 -16.02
C ASN A 251 -16.12 5.06 -17.02
N GLN A 252 -15.83 5.58 -18.23
CA GLN A 252 -15.00 4.86 -19.21
C GLN A 252 -13.56 4.79 -18.78
N LEU A 253 -12.98 5.86 -18.22
CA LEU A 253 -11.60 5.85 -17.71
C LEU A 253 -11.45 4.88 -16.54
N CYS A 254 -12.34 4.94 -15.55
CA CYS A 254 -12.32 4.01 -14.40
C CYS A 254 -12.41 2.55 -14.87
N SER A 255 -13.31 2.25 -15.81
CA SER A 255 -13.42 0.89 -16.35
C SER A 255 -12.16 0.46 -17.12
N ARG A 256 -11.55 1.37 -17.90
CA ARG A 256 -10.28 1.08 -18.59
C ARG A 256 -9.15 0.81 -17.60
N ILE A 257 -9.06 1.59 -16.53
CA ILE A 257 -8.06 1.42 -15.47
C ILE A 257 -8.24 0.05 -14.80
N VAL A 258 -9.47 -0.26 -14.35
CA VAL A 258 -9.77 -1.54 -13.68
C VAL A 258 -9.44 -2.70 -14.60
N ASN A 259 -9.95 -2.71 -15.83
CA ASN A 259 -9.71 -3.79 -16.79
C ASN A 259 -8.21 -3.99 -17.08
N ALA A 260 -7.43 -2.91 -17.17
CA ALA A 260 -5.99 -3.00 -17.39
C ALA A 260 -5.26 -3.59 -16.16
N CYS A 261 -5.68 -3.22 -14.94
CA CYS A 261 -5.12 -3.75 -13.70
C CYS A 261 -5.49 -5.24 -13.50
N GLU A 262 -6.74 -5.62 -13.79
CA GLU A 262 -7.18 -7.03 -13.77
C GLU A 262 -6.38 -7.87 -14.79
N HIS A 263 -6.27 -7.39 -16.02
CA HIS A 263 -5.49 -8.06 -17.05
C HIS A 263 -4.01 -8.22 -16.68
N PHE A 264 -3.43 -7.20 -16.04
CA PHE A 264 -2.06 -7.27 -15.52
C PHE A 264 -1.93 -8.37 -14.46
N MET A 265 -2.82 -8.38 -13.46
CA MET A 265 -2.79 -9.35 -12.38
C MET A 265 -3.00 -10.79 -12.89
N GLU A 266 -3.92 -10.97 -13.83
CA GLU A 266 -4.18 -12.26 -14.50
C GLU A 266 -2.99 -12.70 -15.37
N GLY A 267 -2.44 -11.79 -16.17
CA GLY A 267 -1.31 -12.06 -17.05
C GLY A 267 -0.04 -12.50 -16.32
N CYS A 268 0.18 -11.98 -15.12
CA CYS A 268 1.27 -12.38 -14.23
C CYS A 268 0.94 -13.62 -13.39
N ASP A 269 -0.28 -14.14 -13.45
CA ASP A 269 -0.85 -15.16 -12.53
C ASP A 269 -0.65 -14.79 -11.04
N TYR A 270 -0.72 -13.50 -10.71
CA TYR A 270 -0.67 -13.08 -9.31
C TYR A 270 -1.96 -13.44 -8.59
N ARG A 271 -1.84 -13.85 -7.33
CA ARG A 271 -2.94 -14.24 -6.45
C ARG A 271 -2.88 -13.47 -5.13
N GLY A 272 -4.00 -13.46 -4.42
CA GLY A 272 -4.15 -12.67 -3.20
C GLY A 272 -4.42 -11.20 -3.52
N ILE A 273 -3.95 -10.32 -2.66
CA ILE A 273 -4.19 -8.88 -2.78
C ILE A 273 -3.07 -8.16 -3.53
N LEU A 274 -3.45 -7.23 -4.38
CA LEU A 274 -2.52 -6.34 -5.09
C LEU A 274 -3.09 -4.91 -5.09
N ALA A 275 -2.30 -3.95 -4.66
CA ALA A 275 -2.56 -2.53 -4.86
C ALA A 275 -1.70 -2.00 -6.01
N ILE A 276 -2.29 -1.28 -6.95
CA ILE A 276 -1.60 -0.67 -8.09
C ILE A 276 -1.81 0.84 -8.02
N GLU A 277 -0.72 1.60 -8.00
CA GLU A 277 -0.74 3.06 -8.03
C GLU A 277 -0.51 3.57 -9.45
N LEU A 278 -1.31 4.53 -9.84
CA LEU A 278 -1.34 5.08 -11.20
C LEU A 278 -1.36 6.61 -11.17
N PHE A 279 -0.66 7.21 -12.12
CA PHE A 279 -0.83 8.61 -12.49
C PHE A 279 -1.93 8.74 -13.54
N VAL A 280 -2.82 9.71 -13.37
CA VAL A 280 -3.89 10.02 -14.33
C VAL A 280 -3.63 11.39 -14.94
N LYS A 281 -3.71 11.47 -16.28
CA LYS A 281 -3.62 12.71 -17.05
C LYS A 281 -4.69 12.74 -18.15
N GLY A 282 -5.65 13.63 -18.02
CA GLY A 282 -6.80 13.67 -18.93
C GLY A 282 -7.55 12.33 -18.91
N ASN A 283 -7.58 11.67 -20.05
CA ASN A 283 -8.21 10.35 -20.22
C ASN A 283 -7.20 9.19 -20.22
N ASP A 284 -5.93 9.44 -19.93
CA ASP A 284 -4.88 8.43 -19.90
C ASP A 284 -4.41 8.16 -18.48
N PHE A 285 -3.83 6.98 -18.28
CA PHE A 285 -3.24 6.56 -17.02
C PHE A 285 -1.89 5.89 -17.26
N ILE A 286 -1.01 5.99 -16.29
CA ILE A 286 0.37 5.47 -16.33
C ILE A 286 0.67 4.80 -15.00
N PHE A 287 1.21 3.60 -15.06
CA PHE A 287 1.61 2.82 -13.90
C PHE A 287 2.76 3.51 -13.15
N ASN A 288 2.60 3.64 -11.83
CA ASN A 288 3.64 4.13 -10.94
C ASN A 288 4.34 2.98 -10.21
N GLU A 289 3.65 2.30 -9.31
CA GLU A 289 4.18 1.19 -8.52
C GLU A 289 3.07 0.24 -8.07
N MET A 290 3.45 -0.94 -7.55
CA MET A 290 2.51 -1.89 -6.98
C MET A 290 2.95 -2.37 -5.60
N ALA A 291 1.99 -2.85 -4.80
CA ALA A 291 2.23 -3.48 -3.51
C ALA A 291 1.40 -4.77 -3.40
N PRO A 292 2.01 -5.96 -3.27
CA PRO A 292 1.30 -7.24 -3.19
C PRO A 292 0.82 -7.55 -1.75
N ARG A 293 0.27 -6.57 -1.09
CA ARG A 293 -0.22 -6.57 0.30
C ARG A 293 -1.32 -5.53 0.48
N PRO A 294 -2.06 -5.57 1.60
CA PRO A 294 -2.94 -4.46 1.93
C PRO A 294 -2.21 -3.12 1.85
N HIS A 295 -2.87 -2.11 1.31
CA HIS A 295 -2.25 -0.82 1.06
C HIS A 295 -2.90 0.29 1.89
N ASN A 296 -2.10 1.28 2.25
CA ASN A 296 -2.56 2.43 3.04
C ASN A 296 -3.72 3.17 2.37
N SER A 297 -3.67 3.32 1.04
CA SER A 297 -4.79 3.91 0.27
C SER A 297 -6.07 3.08 0.29
N GLY A 298 -6.01 1.81 0.73
CA GLY A 298 -7.15 0.92 0.86
C GLY A 298 -7.79 0.90 2.25
N HIS A 299 -7.29 1.66 3.21
CA HIS A 299 -7.89 1.67 4.55
C HIS A 299 -9.34 2.18 4.56
N TYR A 300 -9.70 3.07 3.61
CA TYR A 300 -11.07 3.54 3.45
C TYR A 300 -12.08 2.40 3.28
N THR A 301 -11.62 1.23 2.80
CA THR A 301 -12.51 0.10 2.51
C THR A 301 -13.12 -0.51 3.76
N ILE A 302 -12.53 -0.28 4.95
CA ILE A 302 -13.00 -0.84 6.21
C ILE A 302 -14.43 -0.36 6.50
N GLU A 303 -14.70 0.93 6.37
CA GLU A 303 -16.01 1.54 6.61
C GLU A 303 -16.72 2.00 5.33
N GLY A 304 -15.95 2.34 4.30
CA GLY A 304 -16.48 2.89 3.05
C GLY A 304 -17.02 1.84 2.08
N CYS A 305 -16.74 0.55 2.29
CA CYS A 305 -17.20 -0.53 1.40
C CYS A 305 -17.98 -1.61 2.15
N THR A 306 -18.74 -2.40 1.38
CA THR A 306 -19.47 -3.56 1.91
C THR A 306 -18.55 -4.69 2.37
N SER A 307 -17.30 -4.71 1.90
CA SER A 307 -16.23 -5.64 2.27
C SER A 307 -14.91 -4.89 2.22
N SER A 308 -14.01 -5.13 3.17
CA SER A 308 -12.72 -4.45 3.22
C SER A 308 -11.63 -5.20 2.47
N GLN A 309 -10.51 -4.52 2.18
CA GLN A 309 -9.31 -5.15 1.63
C GLN A 309 -8.79 -6.28 2.53
N TYR A 310 -9.00 -6.17 3.83
CA TYR A 310 -8.62 -7.19 4.81
C TYR A 310 -9.58 -8.37 4.81
N THR A 311 -10.87 -8.09 4.64
CA THR A 311 -11.91 -9.13 4.54
C THR A 311 -11.67 -10.01 3.32
N GLU A 312 -11.42 -9.42 2.15
CA GLU A 312 -11.20 -10.19 0.93
C GLU A 312 -9.84 -10.92 0.94
N LEU A 313 -8.79 -10.32 1.54
CA LEU A 313 -7.54 -11.05 1.77
C LEU A 313 -7.75 -12.26 2.69
N CYS A 314 -8.49 -12.10 3.79
CA CYS A 314 -8.80 -13.21 4.69
C CYS A 314 -9.70 -14.26 4.02
N HIS A 315 -10.65 -13.87 3.17
CA HIS A 315 -11.41 -14.83 2.34
C HIS A 315 -10.48 -15.66 1.49
N PHE A 316 -9.55 -15.02 0.79
CA PHE A 316 -8.55 -15.70 -0.03
C PHE A 316 -7.69 -16.66 0.79
N LEU A 317 -7.10 -16.22 1.92
CA LEU A 317 -6.23 -17.03 2.78
C LEU A 317 -6.97 -18.23 3.40
N LEU A 318 -8.24 -18.07 3.69
CA LEU A 318 -9.10 -19.12 4.29
C LEU A 318 -9.78 -20.01 3.24
N GLY A 319 -9.59 -19.74 1.95
CA GLY A 319 -10.22 -20.49 0.85
C GLY A 319 -11.73 -20.27 0.78
N LYS A 320 -12.22 -19.09 1.21
CA LYS A 320 -13.61 -18.65 1.07
C LYS A 320 -13.80 -17.96 -0.29
N ALA A 321 -15.03 -17.91 -0.78
CA ALA A 321 -15.36 -17.18 -2.00
C ALA A 321 -15.14 -15.67 -1.79
N LEU A 322 -14.55 -15.01 -2.78
CA LEU A 322 -14.40 -13.57 -2.81
C LEU A 322 -15.77 -12.89 -2.97
N GLN A 323 -15.95 -11.75 -2.33
CA GLN A 323 -17.16 -10.94 -2.44
C GLN A 323 -16.82 -9.67 -3.22
N LYS A 324 -17.70 -9.26 -4.12
CA LYS A 324 -17.53 -8.00 -4.87
C LYS A 324 -17.73 -6.82 -3.92
N PRO A 325 -16.69 -6.01 -3.65
CA PRO A 325 -16.83 -4.84 -2.78
C PRO A 325 -17.62 -3.73 -3.49
N GLU A 326 -18.55 -3.12 -2.77
CA GLU A 326 -19.32 -1.96 -3.26
C GLU A 326 -19.11 -0.78 -2.32
N LEU A 327 -18.99 0.43 -2.86
CA LEU A 327 -18.91 1.65 -2.08
C LEU A 327 -20.26 1.92 -1.41
N VAL A 328 -20.30 2.02 -0.09
CA VAL A 328 -21.53 2.31 0.65
C VAL A 328 -21.89 3.80 0.63
N ALA A 329 -20.89 4.67 0.62
CA ALA A 329 -21.06 6.13 0.52
C ALA A 329 -19.72 6.79 0.13
N PRO A 330 -19.72 8.03 -0.38
CA PRO A 330 -18.50 8.80 -0.56
C PRO A 330 -17.68 8.84 0.71
N THR A 331 -16.38 8.63 0.58
CA THR A 331 -15.49 8.41 1.72
C THR A 331 -14.20 9.20 1.55
N VAL A 332 -13.73 9.82 2.62
CA VAL A 332 -12.40 10.41 2.71
C VAL A 332 -11.63 9.71 3.82
N MET A 333 -10.49 9.13 3.49
CA MET A 333 -9.54 8.59 4.47
C MET A 333 -8.37 9.56 4.61
N LYS A 334 -8.11 9.97 5.85
CA LYS A 334 -6.98 10.81 6.27
C LYS A 334 -5.93 9.96 6.97
N ASN A 335 -4.72 9.94 6.44
CA ASN A 335 -3.58 9.32 7.10
C ASN A 335 -3.07 10.23 8.22
N ILE A 336 -2.80 9.69 9.39
CA ILE A 336 -2.32 10.41 10.56
C ILE A 336 -0.85 10.06 10.78
N LEU A 337 -0.01 11.05 10.59
CA LEU A 337 1.42 10.93 10.84
C LEU A 337 1.76 11.36 12.28
N GLY A 338 3.00 11.08 12.73
CA GLY A 338 3.38 11.36 14.11
C GLY A 338 3.17 12.82 14.55
N GLN A 339 3.39 13.76 13.64
CA GLN A 339 3.12 15.19 13.91
C GLN A 339 1.62 15.52 14.02
N ASP A 340 0.72 14.69 13.48
CA ASP A 340 -0.72 14.92 13.45
C ASP A 340 -1.47 14.12 14.53
N LEU A 341 -0.76 13.30 15.30
CA LEU A 341 -1.37 12.36 16.27
C LEU A 341 -2.14 13.06 17.37
N GLU A 342 -1.66 14.23 17.84
CA GLU A 342 -2.35 15.03 18.85
C GLU A 342 -3.71 15.54 18.36
N ALA A 343 -3.81 15.89 17.07
CA ALA A 343 -5.08 16.30 16.47
C ALA A 343 -6.06 15.12 16.40
N ALA A 344 -5.58 13.92 16.08
CA ALA A 344 -6.40 12.70 16.09
C ALA A 344 -6.95 12.41 17.49
N TRP A 345 -6.13 12.53 18.55
CA TRP A 345 -6.59 12.35 19.94
C TRP A 345 -7.66 13.38 20.34
N LYS A 346 -7.52 14.64 19.94
CA LYS A 346 -8.55 15.67 20.21
C LYS A 346 -9.88 15.33 19.55
N ILE A 347 -9.87 14.72 18.38
CA ILE A 347 -11.09 14.26 17.70
C ILE A 347 -11.75 13.16 18.53
N ILE A 348 -10.97 12.19 19.03
CA ILE A 348 -11.46 11.13 19.90
C ILE A 348 -12.06 11.69 21.19
N ASP A 349 -11.34 12.59 21.86
CA ASP A 349 -11.79 13.21 23.12
C ASP A 349 -13.08 14.02 22.96
N THR A 350 -13.18 14.80 21.87
CA THR A 350 -14.39 15.58 21.55
C THR A 350 -15.58 14.64 21.33
N ALA A 351 -15.33 13.57 20.66
CA ALA A 351 -16.30 12.56 20.40
C ALA A 351 -16.84 11.90 21.68
N HIS A 352 -15.98 11.53 22.61
CA HIS A 352 -16.37 10.99 23.91
C HIS A 352 -17.18 11.99 24.74
N ALA A 353 -16.87 13.29 24.65
CA ALA A 353 -17.56 14.34 25.37
C ALA A 353 -18.99 14.61 24.86
N GLU A 354 -19.27 14.37 23.58
CA GLU A 354 -20.58 14.62 22.95
C GLU A 354 -21.58 13.46 23.06
N HIS A 355 -21.45 12.60 24.07
CA HIS A 355 -22.34 11.45 24.33
C HIS A 355 -22.53 10.52 23.12
N TRP A 356 -21.46 9.86 22.76
CA TRP A 356 -21.49 8.81 21.77
C TRP A 356 -22.20 7.58 22.35
N GLN A 357 -23.47 7.45 22.02
CA GLN A 357 -24.20 6.22 22.32
C GLN A 357 -23.67 5.15 21.37
N ASN A 358 -22.89 4.24 21.94
CA ASN A 358 -22.41 3.04 21.29
C ASN A 358 -23.61 2.25 20.70
N PRO A 359 -23.77 2.17 19.38
CA PRO A 359 -24.70 1.17 18.84
C PRO A 359 -24.12 -0.20 19.13
N ALA A 360 -24.91 -1.04 19.71
CA ALA A 360 -24.61 -2.35 20.23
C ALA A 360 -23.51 -3.12 19.46
N SER A 361 -22.45 -3.43 20.20
CA SER A 361 -21.53 -4.55 20.00
C SER A 361 -20.75 -4.62 18.68
N ILE A 362 -19.73 -3.79 18.56
CA ILE A 362 -18.46 -4.35 18.14
C ILE A 362 -17.80 -4.83 19.45
N PRO A 363 -17.46 -6.12 19.59
CA PRO A 363 -16.77 -6.58 20.76
C PRO A 363 -15.43 -5.86 20.84
N VAL A 364 -15.26 -4.96 21.80
CA VAL A 364 -13.97 -4.42 22.15
C VAL A 364 -13.16 -5.60 22.65
N SER A 365 -12.18 -6.06 21.86
CA SER A 365 -11.21 -7.03 22.36
C SER A 365 -10.55 -6.43 23.60
N ASN A 366 -10.39 -7.23 24.64
CA ASN A 366 -9.91 -6.86 25.98
C ASN A 366 -8.42 -6.41 26.00
N SER A 367 -7.90 -5.81 24.95
CA SER A 367 -6.58 -5.20 24.98
C SER A 367 -6.71 -3.73 25.40
N ALA A 368 -6.38 -3.48 26.64
CA ALA A 368 -6.58 -2.28 27.44
C ALA A 368 -5.92 -0.97 26.92
N LYS A 369 -5.73 -0.77 25.61
CA LYS A 369 -5.09 0.44 25.04
C LYS A 369 -5.52 0.83 23.63
N ARG A 370 -6.57 0.27 23.05
CA ARG A 370 -6.98 0.61 21.68
C ARG A 370 -8.45 0.98 21.63
N GLU A 371 -8.70 2.26 21.80
CA GLU A 371 -10.02 2.83 21.57
C GLU A 371 -10.09 3.25 20.09
N ASN A 372 -10.69 2.42 19.24
CA ASN A 372 -11.18 2.87 17.95
C ASN A 372 -12.41 3.71 18.25
N ALA A 373 -12.30 5.03 18.10
CA ALA A 373 -13.39 5.93 18.33
C ALA A 373 -14.34 5.89 17.12
N TYR A 374 -15.60 5.59 17.39
CA TYR A 374 -16.67 5.56 16.42
C TYR A 374 -17.70 6.66 16.70
N CYS A 375 -18.06 7.44 15.69
CA CYS A 375 -19.12 8.43 15.75
C CYS A 375 -20.14 8.21 14.64
N GLY A 376 -21.32 7.76 14.99
CA GLY A 376 -22.43 7.71 14.06
C GLY A 376 -23.18 6.38 14.00
N GLU A 377 -24.28 6.38 13.23
CA GLU A 377 -25.01 5.17 12.87
C GLU A 377 -24.19 4.33 11.89
N ALA A 378 -24.39 3.01 11.83
CA ALA A 378 -23.66 2.12 10.93
C ALA A 378 -23.62 2.67 9.49
N GLY A 379 -22.41 2.87 8.96
CA GLY A 379 -22.18 3.46 7.64
C GLY A 379 -22.22 4.99 7.59
N ARG A 380 -22.22 5.68 8.75
CA ARG A 380 -22.11 7.15 8.81
C ARG A 380 -21.27 7.55 10.01
N GLY A 381 -20.22 8.33 9.79
CA GLY A 381 -19.45 8.88 10.90
C GLY A 381 -17.97 9.10 10.63
N VAL A 382 -17.24 9.24 11.74
CA VAL A 382 -15.78 9.42 11.78
C VAL A 382 -15.19 8.22 12.52
N PHE A 383 -14.33 7.48 11.84
CA PHE A 383 -13.73 6.25 12.37
C PHE A 383 -12.23 6.46 12.52
N VAL A 384 -11.71 6.24 13.71
CA VAL A 384 -10.29 6.46 14.03
C VAL A 384 -9.63 5.13 14.36
N HIS A 385 -8.60 4.79 13.60
CA HIS A 385 -7.80 3.58 13.79
C HIS A 385 -6.40 3.93 14.26
N ILE A 386 -6.12 3.74 15.55
CA ILE A 386 -4.79 3.95 16.13
C ILE A 386 -3.97 2.67 16.03
N TYR A 387 -2.77 2.74 15.46
CA TYR A 387 -1.93 1.55 15.21
C TYR A 387 -1.18 1.03 16.47
N GLY A 388 -1.24 1.75 17.59
CA GLY A 388 -0.63 1.31 18.85
C GLY A 388 0.90 1.29 18.83
N LYS A 389 1.55 2.07 17.96
CA LYS A 389 3.01 2.20 17.94
C LYS A 389 3.49 2.99 19.16
N THR A 390 4.49 2.50 19.86
CA THR A 390 5.00 3.07 21.11
C THR A 390 5.70 4.41 20.93
N GLU A 391 6.36 4.62 19.78
CA GLU A 391 7.10 5.83 19.50
C GLU A 391 6.48 6.62 18.35
N SER A 392 6.09 7.86 18.62
CA SER A 392 5.65 8.81 17.61
C SER A 392 6.86 9.61 17.06
N ARG A 393 7.05 9.57 15.74
CA ARG A 393 8.08 10.34 15.03
C ARG A 393 7.44 11.08 13.86
N PRO A 394 7.94 12.27 13.46
CA PRO A 394 7.52 12.93 12.24
C PRO A 394 7.55 11.96 11.04
N LYS A 395 6.54 12.04 10.18
CA LYS A 395 6.36 11.19 9.00
C LYS A 395 6.06 9.71 9.27
N ARG A 396 6.13 9.20 10.50
CA ARG A 396 5.72 7.83 10.82
C ARG A 396 4.19 7.74 10.81
N LYS A 397 3.64 6.79 10.07
CA LYS A 397 2.19 6.49 10.03
C LYS A 397 1.76 5.93 11.40
N MET A 398 0.91 6.67 12.12
CA MET A 398 0.50 6.36 13.50
C MET A 398 -0.95 5.92 13.60
N ALA A 399 -1.79 6.42 12.69
CA ALA A 399 -3.22 6.17 12.67
C ALA A 399 -3.79 6.48 11.28
N HIS A 400 -5.07 6.18 11.06
CA HIS A 400 -5.87 6.80 10.01
C HIS A 400 -7.26 7.15 10.54
N ILE A 401 -7.91 8.07 9.85
CA ILE A 401 -9.29 8.45 10.11
C ILE A 401 -10.08 8.28 8.82
N THR A 402 -11.19 7.56 8.89
CA THR A 402 -12.13 7.42 7.77
C THR A 402 -13.39 8.22 8.06
N PHE A 403 -13.81 9.05 7.11
CA PHE A 403 -15.02 9.85 7.17
C PHE A 403 -16.04 9.31 6.16
N VAL A 404 -17.24 8.92 6.62
CA VAL A 404 -18.30 8.29 5.80
C VAL A 404 -19.67 8.78 6.26
N PRO A 405 -20.55 9.36 5.41
CA PRO A 405 -20.24 9.89 4.08
C PRO A 405 -19.43 11.19 4.16
N MET A 406 -18.51 11.40 3.24
CA MET A 406 -17.73 12.63 3.17
C MET A 406 -17.23 12.87 1.75
N THR A 407 -17.44 14.06 1.24
CA THR A 407 -16.80 14.56 0.01
C THR A 407 -15.54 15.34 0.34
N LEU A 408 -14.66 15.53 -0.65
CA LEU A 408 -13.47 16.36 -0.44
C LEU A 408 -13.83 17.79 -0.02
N ALA A 409 -14.84 18.40 -0.64
CA ALA A 409 -15.26 19.76 -0.31
C ALA A 409 -15.79 19.90 1.13
N GLU A 410 -16.53 18.91 1.62
CA GLU A 410 -16.98 18.86 3.02
C GLU A 410 -15.80 18.66 3.97
N TYR A 411 -14.85 17.77 3.62
CA TYR A 411 -13.64 17.56 4.41
C TYR A 411 -12.80 18.84 4.49
N GLU A 412 -12.55 19.51 3.37
CA GLU A 412 -11.80 20.77 3.32
C GLU A 412 -12.45 21.86 4.16
N LYS A 413 -13.77 21.96 4.13
CA LYS A 413 -14.53 22.94 4.90
C LYS A 413 -14.52 22.67 6.41
N ASP A 414 -14.71 21.41 6.83
CA ASP A 414 -15.07 21.10 8.21
C ASP A 414 -13.90 20.48 9.01
N TRP A 415 -12.90 19.91 8.32
CA TRP A 415 -11.87 19.07 8.94
C TRP A 415 -10.42 19.44 8.60
N ALA A 416 -10.15 20.01 7.43
CA ALA A 416 -8.78 20.24 6.99
C ALA A 416 -7.96 21.09 7.97
N ASP A 417 -8.56 22.16 8.53
CA ASP A 417 -7.90 23.06 9.46
C ASP A 417 -7.54 22.40 10.81
N LYS A 418 -8.19 21.29 11.17
CA LYS A 418 -7.89 20.57 12.43
C LYS A 418 -6.53 19.86 12.39
N PHE A 419 -5.96 19.66 11.19
CA PHE A 419 -4.67 19.00 10.95
C PHE A 419 -3.59 19.96 10.44
N VAL A 420 -3.88 21.25 10.33
CA VAL A 420 -2.90 22.29 9.99
C VAL A 420 -2.33 22.86 11.30
N LYS A 421 -1.00 22.75 11.48
CA LYS A 421 -0.25 23.50 12.50
C LYS A 421 0.54 24.61 11.86
#